data_ffc13dec0e9f5189efc8839e74cfe653
#
_entry.id   ffc13dec0e9f5189efc8839e74cfe653
#
_cell.length_a   1.000
_cell.length_b   1.000
_cell.length_c   1.000
_cell.angle_alpha   90.00
_cell.angle_beta   90.00
_cell.angle_gamma   90.00
#
_symmetry.space_group_name_H-M   'P 1'
#
loop_
_entity.id
_entity.type
_entity.pdbx_description
1 polymer ?
#
loop_
_entity_poly.entity_id
_entity_poly.type
_entity_poly.pdbx_seq_one_letter_code
_entity_poly.pdbx_strand_id
1 'polypeptide(L)'
;MEITLSKTLPSYPSFVEGIRRAPDRGYTLTPAQTATALKNALRYIPKELHETLAPEFMEELRTRGRIYGYRYRPQGDLKAKPIDEYKGNCIEGKAFQVMIDNNLCFDIALYPYELVTYGETGQVCQNWMQYRLIKQYLEVLTREQTLVIESGHPLGLFKSKPEAPRVIITNALMVGLYDNQKDWHTAMQMGVANYGQMTAGGWMYIGPQGIVHGTFNTLLNAGRLKLGIPQDGDLRGRLFVSSGLGGMSGAQPKAAEMAGATAIIAEVDASRIETRHTQGWVGHVTDSLEEAFSLAQKAMDECRPVSVAYHGNVVDLLEYAVQKQLHIDLL
;
A
#
# COMPACT_ATOMS: atom_id res chain seq x y z
N MET A 1 31.38 -6.53 -3.85
CA MET A 1 30.94 -6.78 -5.24
C MET A 1 29.89 -5.75 -5.57
N GLU A 2 30.13 -4.92 -6.57
CA GLU A 2 29.16 -3.94 -7.00
C GLU A 2 28.09 -4.65 -7.83
N ILE A 3 26.85 -4.61 -7.39
CA ILE A 3 25.71 -5.21 -8.10
C ILE A 3 25.19 -4.16 -9.08
N THR A 4 25.21 -4.49 -10.36
CA THR A 4 24.76 -3.63 -11.45
C THR A 4 23.77 -4.38 -12.34
N LEU A 5 22.95 -3.65 -13.07
CA LEU A 5 22.04 -4.24 -14.05
C LEU A 5 22.81 -4.81 -15.25
N SER A 6 22.17 -5.80 -15.91
CA SER A 6 22.74 -6.41 -17.13
C SER A 6 22.97 -5.39 -18.23
N LYS A 7 24.03 -5.60 -19.03
CA LYS A 7 24.30 -4.86 -20.27
C LYS A 7 23.31 -5.20 -21.38
N THR A 8 22.60 -6.32 -21.27
CA THR A 8 21.56 -6.70 -22.23
C THR A 8 20.28 -5.96 -21.92
N LEU A 9 19.83 -5.15 -22.87
CA LEU A 9 18.58 -4.41 -22.76
C LEU A 9 17.39 -5.38 -22.83
N PRO A 10 16.50 -5.40 -21.82
CA PRO A 10 15.29 -6.21 -21.89
C PRO A 10 14.34 -5.74 -23.00
N SER A 11 13.51 -6.64 -23.53
CA SER A 11 12.39 -6.24 -24.38
C SER A 11 11.38 -5.38 -23.60
N TYR A 12 10.73 -4.43 -24.28
CA TYR A 12 9.68 -3.65 -23.65
C TYR A 12 8.50 -4.57 -23.26
N PRO A 13 7.93 -4.48 -22.06
CA PRO A 13 6.87 -5.38 -21.62
C PRO A 13 5.56 -5.10 -22.37
N SER A 14 4.78 -6.14 -22.62
CA SER A 14 3.38 -6.01 -22.96
C SER A 14 2.56 -5.76 -21.70
N PHE A 15 1.55 -4.89 -21.82
CA PHE A 15 0.58 -4.66 -20.74
C PHE A 15 -0.64 -5.56 -20.98
N VAL A 16 -1.04 -6.30 -19.94
CA VAL A 16 -2.21 -7.17 -19.99
C VAL A 16 -3.46 -6.31 -19.86
N GLU A 17 -4.41 -6.51 -20.76
CA GLU A 17 -5.70 -5.82 -20.73
C GLU A 17 -6.48 -6.14 -19.46
N GLY A 18 -7.21 -5.15 -18.91
CA GLY A 18 -7.99 -5.29 -17.69
C GLY A 18 -7.20 -5.15 -16.38
N ILE A 19 -5.87 -5.14 -16.43
CA ILE A 19 -5.04 -4.87 -15.25
C ILE A 19 -5.01 -3.37 -14.96
N ARG A 20 -5.32 -3.01 -13.71
CA ARG A 20 -5.39 -1.62 -13.29
C ARG A 20 -4.04 -0.92 -13.43
N ARG A 21 -4.12 0.34 -13.85
CA ARG A 21 -2.97 1.24 -13.99
C ARG A 21 -3.14 2.39 -13.00
N ALA A 22 -2.03 2.86 -12.43
CA ALA A 22 -2.06 4.05 -11.59
C ALA A 22 -2.50 5.28 -12.42
N PRO A 23 -3.24 6.22 -11.81
CA PRO A 23 -3.57 7.49 -12.46
C PRO A 23 -2.31 8.22 -12.93
N ASP A 24 -2.41 8.89 -14.06
CA ASP A 24 -1.33 9.75 -14.55
C ASP A 24 -1.19 10.96 -13.63
N ARG A 25 0.05 11.22 -13.21
CA ARG A 25 0.39 12.39 -12.40
C ARG A 25 1.06 13.41 -13.29
N GLY A 26 0.65 14.65 -13.21
CA GLY A 26 1.20 15.71 -14.06
C GLY A 26 2.72 15.85 -13.92
N TYR A 27 3.41 16.12 -15.05
CA TYR A 27 4.82 16.47 -15.06
C TYR A 27 5.01 17.92 -14.65
N THR A 28 5.73 18.17 -13.56
CA THR A 28 5.87 19.51 -12.95
C THR A 28 7.32 19.92 -12.67
N LEU A 29 8.30 19.12 -13.08
CA LEU A 29 9.70 19.35 -12.80
C LEU A 29 10.29 20.48 -13.66
N THR A 30 11.18 21.26 -13.05
CA THR A 30 12.07 22.18 -13.78
C THR A 30 13.11 21.38 -14.59
N PRO A 31 13.80 22.01 -15.58
CA PRO A 31 14.85 21.32 -16.33
C PRO A 31 15.97 20.72 -15.45
N ALA A 32 16.37 21.41 -14.39
CA ALA A 32 17.37 20.91 -13.45
C ALA A 32 16.88 19.70 -12.64
N GLN A 33 15.62 19.72 -12.20
CA GLN A 33 15.00 18.60 -11.50
C GLN A 33 14.79 17.40 -12.45
N THR A 34 14.44 17.65 -13.72
CA THR A 34 14.34 16.62 -14.75
C THR A 34 15.68 15.92 -14.98
N ALA A 35 16.77 16.70 -15.10
CA ALA A 35 18.11 16.14 -15.20
C ALA A 35 18.47 15.28 -13.98
N THR A 36 18.04 15.69 -12.79
CA THR A 36 18.21 14.90 -11.54
C THR A 36 17.41 13.61 -11.60
N ALA A 37 16.15 13.65 -12.06
CA ALA A 37 15.30 12.47 -12.21
C ALA A 37 15.93 11.42 -13.15
N LEU A 38 16.39 11.87 -14.31
CA LEU A 38 17.09 11.00 -15.28
C LEU A 38 18.39 10.44 -14.71
N LYS A 39 19.20 11.27 -14.04
CA LYS A 39 20.44 10.83 -13.39
C LYS A 39 20.17 9.76 -12.34
N ASN A 40 19.14 9.92 -11.53
CA ASN A 40 18.74 8.93 -10.51
C ASN A 40 18.29 7.63 -11.15
N ALA A 41 17.46 7.68 -12.19
CA ALA A 41 16.98 6.49 -12.90
C ALA A 41 18.10 5.73 -13.62
N LEU A 42 19.05 6.44 -14.22
CA LEU A 42 20.16 5.85 -14.96
C LEU A 42 21.34 5.40 -14.09
N ARG A 43 21.33 5.72 -12.79
CA ARG A 43 22.47 5.54 -11.88
C ARG A 43 23.07 4.13 -11.88
N TYR A 44 22.25 3.09 -11.94
CA TYR A 44 22.66 1.70 -11.86
C TYR A 44 22.63 0.97 -13.21
N ILE A 45 22.41 1.72 -14.28
CA ILE A 45 22.34 1.21 -15.64
C ILE A 45 23.71 1.39 -16.31
N PRO A 46 24.22 0.37 -17.05
CA PRO A 46 25.43 0.52 -17.83
C PRO A 46 25.36 1.71 -18.80
N LYS A 47 26.44 2.50 -18.87
CA LYS A 47 26.48 3.77 -19.61
C LYS A 47 26.12 3.61 -21.10
N GLU A 48 26.48 2.48 -21.69
CA GLU A 48 26.19 2.15 -23.09
C GLU A 48 24.67 2.08 -23.41
N LEU A 49 23.82 1.94 -22.39
CA LEU A 49 22.35 1.88 -22.54
C LEU A 49 21.67 3.24 -22.28
N HIS A 50 22.40 4.25 -21.80
CA HIS A 50 21.84 5.54 -21.41
C HIS A 50 21.18 6.29 -22.58
N GLU A 51 21.80 6.29 -23.77
CA GLU A 51 21.25 6.97 -24.96
C GLU A 51 19.91 6.36 -25.41
N THR A 52 19.76 5.06 -25.24
CA THR A 52 18.49 4.36 -25.57
C THR A 52 17.42 4.60 -24.51
N LEU A 53 17.80 4.58 -23.23
CA LEU A 53 16.83 4.60 -22.13
C LEU A 53 16.43 6.02 -21.68
N ALA A 54 17.28 7.01 -21.83
CA ALA A 54 16.95 8.35 -21.43
C ALA A 54 15.71 8.93 -22.14
N PRO A 55 15.50 8.75 -23.46
CA PRO A 55 14.24 9.13 -24.13
C PRO A 55 13.01 8.39 -23.60
N GLU A 56 13.13 7.07 -23.30
CA GLU A 56 12.03 6.28 -22.74
C GLU A 56 11.64 6.78 -21.34
N PHE A 57 12.63 7.03 -20.50
CA PHE A 57 12.40 7.56 -19.15
C PHE A 57 11.83 8.98 -19.17
N MET A 58 12.23 9.79 -20.15
CA MET A 58 11.63 11.10 -20.38
C MET A 58 10.16 11.00 -20.75
N GLU A 59 9.81 10.04 -21.60
CA GLU A 59 8.43 9.79 -21.99
C GLU A 59 7.59 9.30 -20.80
N GLU A 60 8.08 8.34 -20.02
CA GLU A 60 7.42 7.92 -18.79
C GLU A 60 7.20 9.11 -17.83
N LEU A 61 8.21 9.97 -17.65
CA LEU A 61 8.12 11.13 -16.79
C LEU A 61 7.06 12.14 -17.26
N ARG A 62 6.98 12.38 -18.58
CA ARG A 62 5.99 13.29 -19.18
C ARG A 62 4.57 12.76 -19.13
N THR A 63 4.38 11.47 -19.41
CA THR A 63 3.06 10.85 -19.55
C THR A 63 2.52 10.32 -18.23
N ARG A 64 3.41 9.83 -17.35
CA ARG A 64 3.04 9.19 -16.09
C ARG A 64 3.37 10.03 -14.86
N GLY A 65 4.12 11.13 -15.03
CA GLY A 65 4.62 11.95 -13.93
C GLY A 65 5.68 11.26 -13.07
N ARG A 66 6.25 10.14 -13.53
CA ARG A 66 7.28 9.38 -12.82
C ARG A 66 7.99 8.41 -13.75
N ILE A 67 9.27 8.11 -13.44
CA ILE A 67 10.04 7.08 -14.13
C ILE A 67 9.83 5.75 -13.42
N TYR A 68 9.10 4.85 -14.03
CA TYR A 68 8.88 3.49 -13.54
C TYR A 68 9.91 2.49 -14.11
N GLY A 69 10.47 2.79 -15.27
CA GLY A 69 11.42 1.91 -15.97
C GLY A 69 10.76 0.63 -16.46
N TYR A 70 9.62 0.74 -17.10
CA TYR A 70 8.77 -0.40 -17.51
C TYR A 70 9.54 -1.47 -18.27
N ARG A 71 10.54 -1.11 -19.08
CA ARG A 71 11.39 -2.07 -19.81
C ARG A 71 12.06 -3.09 -18.89
N TYR A 72 12.33 -2.72 -17.64
CA TYR A 72 12.93 -3.63 -16.66
C TYR A 72 11.93 -4.50 -15.91
N ARG A 73 10.63 -4.26 -16.10
CA ARG A 73 9.59 -5.11 -15.52
C ARG A 73 9.65 -6.51 -16.13
N PRO A 74 9.59 -7.60 -15.34
CA PRO A 74 9.39 -8.93 -15.86
C PRO A 74 8.07 -9.05 -16.64
N GLN A 75 8.04 -9.93 -17.65
CA GLN A 75 6.82 -10.17 -18.44
C GLN A 75 5.76 -10.92 -17.63
N GLY A 76 4.49 -10.65 -17.93
CA GLY A 76 3.36 -11.36 -17.34
C GLY A 76 3.08 -11.01 -15.87
N ASP A 77 2.37 -11.91 -15.19
CA ASP A 77 2.06 -11.81 -13.77
C ASP A 77 3.23 -12.27 -12.90
N LEU A 78 3.50 -11.53 -11.83
CA LEU A 78 4.58 -11.82 -10.88
C LEU A 78 4.09 -12.72 -9.73
N LYS A 79 3.32 -13.75 -10.02
CA LYS A 79 2.87 -14.68 -8.97
C LYS A 79 4.07 -15.24 -8.19
N ALA A 80 3.96 -15.15 -6.86
CA ALA A 80 4.92 -15.78 -5.99
C ALA A 80 4.96 -17.29 -6.24
N LYS A 81 6.17 -17.84 -6.28
CA LYS A 81 6.44 -19.26 -6.49
C LYS A 81 6.78 -19.93 -5.16
N PRO A 82 6.81 -21.27 -5.11
CA PRO A 82 7.40 -21.98 -3.99
C PRO A 82 8.82 -21.49 -3.68
N ILE A 83 9.15 -21.38 -2.41
CA ILE A 83 10.39 -20.75 -1.95
C ILE A 83 11.66 -21.44 -2.51
N ASP A 84 11.59 -22.73 -2.80
CA ASP A 84 12.69 -23.52 -3.34
C ASP A 84 13.04 -23.15 -4.80
N GLU A 85 12.13 -22.52 -5.50
CA GLU A 85 12.37 -22.03 -6.88
C GLU A 85 13.13 -20.71 -6.91
N TYR A 86 13.28 -20.03 -5.76
CA TYR A 86 14.08 -18.80 -5.67
C TYR A 86 15.53 -19.09 -5.39
N LYS A 87 16.40 -18.34 -6.05
CA LYS A 87 17.84 -18.35 -5.76
C LYS A 87 18.13 -17.56 -4.50
N GLY A 88 19.09 -17.98 -3.72
CA GLY A 88 19.53 -17.24 -2.53
C GLY A 88 20.42 -18.05 -1.62
N ASN A 89 21.39 -17.37 -1.01
CA ASN A 89 22.37 -17.98 -0.08
C ASN A 89 21.76 -18.27 1.30
N CYS A 90 20.64 -17.63 1.66
CA CYS A 90 19.92 -17.88 2.90
C CYS A 90 18.41 -17.92 2.66
N ILE A 91 17.70 -18.61 3.56
CA ILE A 91 16.25 -18.79 3.45
C ILE A 91 15.51 -17.45 3.53
N GLU A 92 16.01 -16.53 4.34
CA GLU A 92 15.43 -15.21 4.52
C GLU A 92 15.47 -14.40 3.21
N GLY A 93 16.59 -14.45 2.46
CA GLY A 93 16.71 -13.80 1.16
C GLY A 93 15.71 -14.34 0.13
N LYS A 94 15.47 -15.66 0.14
CA LYS A 94 14.43 -16.29 -0.69
C LYS A 94 13.03 -15.86 -0.25
N ALA A 95 12.74 -15.86 1.05
CA ALA A 95 11.45 -15.49 1.59
C ALA A 95 11.08 -14.05 1.25
N PHE A 96 12.01 -13.10 1.34
CA PHE A 96 11.76 -11.72 0.90
C PHE A 96 11.44 -11.61 -0.59
N GLN A 97 12.09 -12.41 -1.44
CA GLN A 97 11.75 -12.43 -2.86
C GLN A 97 10.32 -12.96 -3.12
N VAL A 98 9.90 -14.01 -2.39
CA VAL A 98 8.52 -14.51 -2.41
C VAL A 98 7.55 -13.38 -2.07
N MET A 99 7.83 -12.65 -0.98
CA MET A 99 6.96 -11.58 -0.50
C MET A 99 6.91 -10.39 -1.47
N ILE A 100 8.02 -10.01 -2.09
CA ILE A 100 8.06 -8.96 -3.11
C ILE A 100 7.18 -9.33 -4.31
N ASP A 101 7.32 -10.54 -4.83
CA ASP A 101 6.54 -11.00 -5.98
C ASP A 101 5.04 -11.10 -5.61
N ASN A 102 4.71 -11.61 -4.42
CA ASN A 102 3.33 -11.61 -3.91
C ASN A 102 2.73 -10.20 -3.85
N ASN A 103 3.50 -9.21 -3.38
CA ASN A 103 3.03 -7.82 -3.31
C ASN A 103 2.79 -7.16 -4.67
N LEU A 104 3.31 -7.74 -5.76
CA LEU A 104 3.24 -7.21 -7.11
C LEU A 104 2.41 -8.07 -8.08
N CYS A 105 1.86 -9.20 -7.61
CA CYS A 105 0.99 -10.02 -8.45
C CYS A 105 -0.34 -9.31 -8.76
N PHE A 106 -0.94 -9.67 -9.88
CA PHE A 106 -2.16 -9.01 -10.38
C PHE A 106 -3.37 -9.17 -9.46
N ASP A 107 -3.41 -10.24 -8.68
CA ASP A 107 -4.51 -10.52 -7.75
C ASP A 107 -4.42 -9.68 -6.44
N ILE A 108 -3.22 -9.19 -6.10
CA ILE A 108 -2.95 -8.48 -4.83
C ILE A 108 -2.70 -6.99 -5.07
N ALA A 109 -1.85 -6.64 -6.05
CA ALA A 109 -1.44 -5.26 -6.27
C ALA A 109 -2.57 -4.41 -6.87
N LEU A 110 -2.76 -3.21 -6.32
CA LEU A 110 -3.72 -2.25 -6.86
C LEU A 110 -3.28 -1.74 -8.23
N TYR A 111 -1.98 -1.42 -8.38
CA TYR A 111 -1.36 -0.97 -9.64
C TYR A 111 -0.04 -1.72 -9.86
N PRO A 112 -0.10 -2.98 -10.31
CA PRO A 112 1.07 -3.86 -10.35
C PRO A 112 2.15 -3.37 -11.32
N TYR A 113 1.79 -2.65 -12.36
CA TYR A 113 2.75 -2.07 -13.30
C TYR A 113 3.51 -0.87 -12.71
N GLU A 114 2.90 -0.16 -11.79
CA GLU A 114 3.45 1.01 -11.11
C GLU A 114 3.98 0.68 -9.70
N LEU A 115 4.17 -0.61 -9.40
CA LEU A 115 4.75 -1.11 -8.15
C LEU A 115 3.95 -0.75 -6.89
N VAL A 116 2.66 -0.48 -7.04
CA VAL A 116 1.77 -0.09 -5.94
C VAL A 116 0.96 -1.30 -5.48
N THR A 117 1.19 -1.74 -4.25
CA THR A 117 0.45 -2.85 -3.66
C THR A 117 -0.94 -2.42 -3.22
N TYR A 118 -1.05 -1.36 -2.43
CA TYR A 118 -2.33 -0.82 -1.97
C TYR A 118 -2.24 0.69 -1.71
N GLY A 119 -3.40 1.32 -1.53
CA GLY A 119 -3.50 2.75 -1.35
C GLY A 119 -3.10 3.51 -2.60
N GLU A 120 -2.86 4.79 -2.47
CA GLU A 120 -2.50 5.63 -3.61
C GLU A 120 -1.02 5.51 -3.99
N THR A 121 -0.16 5.28 -3.00
CA THR A 121 1.29 5.32 -3.15
C THR A 121 2.03 4.23 -2.36
N GLY A 122 1.33 3.18 -1.93
CA GLY A 122 1.93 2.07 -1.18
C GLY A 122 2.84 1.22 -2.07
N GLN A 123 4.07 1.70 -2.31
CA GLN A 123 5.00 1.13 -3.27
C GLN A 123 5.96 0.13 -2.66
N VAL A 124 6.24 -0.92 -3.40
CA VAL A 124 7.19 -1.98 -3.06
C VAL A 124 8.65 -1.51 -3.18
N CYS A 125 8.96 -0.71 -4.21
CA CYS A 125 10.27 -0.10 -4.42
C CYS A 125 10.14 1.10 -5.37
N GLN A 126 11.24 1.81 -5.62
CA GLN A 126 11.24 3.07 -6.36
C GLN A 126 10.83 2.91 -7.83
N ASN A 127 11.34 1.89 -8.52
CA ASN A 127 11.09 1.59 -9.93
C ASN A 127 11.52 0.16 -10.28
N TRP A 128 11.33 -0.29 -11.52
CA TRP A 128 11.63 -1.66 -11.94
C TRP A 128 13.13 -1.96 -12.01
N MET A 129 13.99 -0.95 -12.16
CA MET A 129 15.44 -1.13 -12.04
C MET A 129 15.80 -1.53 -10.60
N GLN A 130 15.21 -0.83 -9.62
CA GLN A 130 15.43 -1.12 -8.19
C GLN A 130 14.86 -2.47 -7.80
N TYR A 131 13.71 -2.87 -8.34
CA TYR A 131 13.17 -4.23 -8.17
C TYR A 131 14.22 -5.30 -8.54
N ARG A 132 14.85 -5.17 -9.72
CA ARG A 132 15.87 -6.13 -10.16
C ARG A 132 17.11 -6.11 -9.27
N LEU A 133 17.58 -4.94 -8.88
CA LEU A 133 18.72 -4.79 -7.99
C LEU A 133 18.45 -5.40 -6.60
N ILE A 134 17.30 -5.11 -6.02
CA ILE A 134 16.87 -5.66 -4.73
C ILE A 134 16.85 -7.20 -4.80
N LYS A 135 16.29 -7.79 -5.86
CA LYS A 135 16.27 -9.25 -6.05
C LYS A 135 17.71 -9.82 -6.09
N GLN A 136 18.62 -9.17 -6.84
CA GLN A 136 20.03 -9.59 -6.91
C GLN A 136 20.74 -9.49 -5.55
N TYR A 137 20.48 -8.42 -4.77
CA TYR A 137 21.00 -8.31 -3.40
C TYR A 137 20.47 -9.41 -2.50
N LEU A 138 19.19 -9.75 -2.60
CA LEU A 138 18.56 -10.83 -1.82
C LEU A 138 19.10 -12.22 -2.20
N GLU A 139 19.49 -12.45 -3.47
CA GLU A 139 20.12 -13.68 -3.91
C GLU A 139 21.50 -13.91 -3.27
N VAL A 140 22.28 -12.84 -3.11
CA VAL A 140 23.64 -12.93 -2.54
C VAL A 140 23.72 -12.66 -1.05
N LEU A 141 22.62 -12.23 -0.43
CA LEU A 141 22.53 -11.96 1.00
C LEU A 141 22.90 -13.18 1.84
N THR A 142 23.73 -12.96 2.86
CA THR A 142 24.09 -14.00 3.86
C THR A 142 23.54 -13.66 5.23
N ARG A 143 23.58 -14.60 6.17
CA ARG A 143 23.17 -14.36 7.56
C ARG A 143 24.07 -13.40 8.34
N GLU A 144 25.24 -13.09 7.81
CA GLU A 144 26.18 -12.12 8.40
C GLU A 144 26.09 -10.74 7.76
N GLN A 145 25.00 -10.50 7.00
CA GLN A 145 24.76 -9.24 6.32
C GLN A 145 23.32 -8.75 6.53
N THR A 146 23.14 -7.46 6.42
CA THR A 146 21.85 -6.78 6.37
C THR A 146 21.78 -5.97 5.08
N LEU A 147 20.74 -6.18 4.29
CA LEU A 147 20.41 -5.32 3.16
C LEU A 147 19.72 -4.06 3.70
N VAL A 148 20.25 -2.89 3.35
CA VAL A 148 19.66 -1.61 3.71
C VAL A 148 19.05 -0.97 2.48
N ILE A 149 17.80 -0.52 2.62
CA ILE A 149 17.01 0.12 1.57
C ILE A 149 16.52 1.47 2.09
N GLU A 150 16.70 2.51 1.29
CA GLU A 150 16.22 3.85 1.55
C GLU A 150 15.32 4.33 0.42
N SER A 151 14.08 4.70 0.74
CA SER A 151 13.09 5.20 -0.24
C SER A 151 12.96 4.32 -1.49
N GLY A 152 12.97 3.00 -1.28
CA GLY A 152 12.86 2.01 -2.36
C GLY A 152 14.14 1.79 -3.17
N HIS A 153 15.30 2.33 -2.73
CA HIS A 153 16.62 2.12 -3.34
C HIS A 153 17.48 1.23 -2.44
N PRO A 154 18.10 0.14 -2.93
CA PRO A 154 19.06 -0.61 -2.17
C PRO A 154 20.37 0.18 -2.03
N LEU A 155 20.79 0.42 -0.80
CA LEU A 155 22.07 1.08 -0.51
C LEU A 155 23.23 0.09 -0.51
N GLY A 156 22.99 -1.18 -0.15
CA GLY A 156 23.98 -2.23 -0.16
C GLY A 156 23.82 -3.25 0.97
N LEU A 157 24.73 -4.22 0.98
CA LEU A 157 24.87 -5.23 2.03
C LEU A 157 25.89 -4.77 3.05
N PHE A 158 25.45 -4.59 4.29
CA PHE A 158 26.29 -4.18 5.39
C PHE A 158 26.59 -5.37 6.29
N LYS A 159 27.82 -5.40 6.84
CA LYS A 159 28.22 -6.44 7.78
C LYS A 159 27.30 -6.41 9.01
N SER A 160 26.84 -7.57 9.41
CA SER A 160 25.90 -7.76 10.50
C SER A 160 26.16 -9.09 11.22
N LYS A 161 25.22 -9.59 11.98
CA LYS A 161 25.29 -10.85 12.72
C LYS A 161 23.99 -11.63 12.53
N PRO A 162 23.97 -12.96 12.74
CA PRO A 162 22.80 -13.81 12.47
C PRO A 162 21.51 -13.38 13.17
N GLU A 163 21.59 -12.80 14.34
CA GLU A 163 20.43 -12.33 15.13
C GLU A 163 19.88 -10.96 14.67
N ALA A 164 20.62 -10.24 13.84
CA ALA A 164 20.17 -8.93 13.32
C ALA A 164 19.13 -9.09 12.20
N PRO A 165 18.29 -8.07 11.95
CA PRO A 165 17.40 -8.05 10.80
C PRO A 165 18.16 -8.27 9.49
N ARG A 166 17.61 -9.13 8.61
CA ARG A 166 18.22 -9.38 7.29
C ARG A 166 17.99 -8.24 6.32
N VAL A 167 16.91 -7.47 6.51
CA VAL A 167 16.58 -6.29 5.70
C VAL A 167 16.14 -5.17 6.61
N ILE A 168 16.63 -3.96 6.36
CA ILE A 168 16.16 -2.72 6.96
C ILE A 168 15.66 -1.84 5.82
N ILE A 169 14.41 -1.39 5.93
CA ILE A 169 13.78 -0.51 4.97
C ILE A 169 13.40 0.78 5.66
N THR A 170 13.84 1.89 5.11
CA THR A 170 13.48 3.23 5.54
C THR A 170 12.91 4.03 4.39
N ASN A 171 12.07 5.01 4.70
CA ASN A 171 11.57 5.97 3.72
C ASN A 171 12.05 7.37 4.10
N ALA A 172 12.46 8.14 3.11
CA ALA A 172 12.69 9.56 3.30
C ALA A 172 11.35 10.22 3.66
N LEU A 173 11.29 10.83 4.84
CA LEU A 173 10.12 11.57 5.29
C LEU A 173 10.26 13.03 4.88
N MET A 174 9.22 13.55 4.27
CA MET A 174 9.10 14.97 3.97
C MET A 174 8.54 15.66 5.20
N VAL A 175 9.39 16.35 5.96
CA VAL A 175 9.02 17.00 7.22
C VAL A 175 9.43 18.46 7.25
N GLY A 176 8.83 19.24 8.14
CA GLY A 176 9.14 20.64 8.32
C GLY A 176 8.74 21.48 7.10
N LEU A 177 9.69 22.11 6.45
CA LEU A 177 9.44 23.01 5.31
C LEU A 177 8.94 22.27 4.05
N TYR A 178 9.07 20.96 3.97
CA TYR A 178 8.83 20.15 2.77
C TYR A 178 7.66 19.14 2.95
N ASP A 179 6.85 19.25 3.98
CA ASP A 179 5.78 18.30 4.30
C ASP A 179 4.44 18.62 3.59
N ASN A 180 4.50 19.29 2.46
CA ASN A 180 3.34 19.59 1.64
C ASN A 180 3.28 18.72 0.38
N GLN A 181 2.08 18.60 -0.19
CA GLN A 181 1.80 17.74 -1.33
C GLN A 181 2.66 18.07 -2.56
N LYS A 182 2.93 19.35 -2.81
CA LYS A 182 3.72 19.78 -3.98
C LYS A 182 5.16 19.31 -3.89
N ASP A 183 5.82 19.54 -2.74
CA ASP A 183 7.21 19.11 -2.54
C ASP A 183 7.33 17.60 -2.55
N TRP A 184 6.36 16.90 -1.95
CA TRP A 184 6.26 15.46 -2.01
C TRP A 184 6.20 14.93 -3.45
N HIS A 185 5.29 15.46 -4.28
CA HIS A 185 5.17 15.07 -5.69
C HIS A 185 6.46 15.35 -6.47
N THR A 186 7.09 16.52 -6.23
CA THR A 186 8.36 16.88 -6.84
C THR A 186 9.46 15.87 -6.48
N ALA A 187 9.58 15.51 -5.21
CA ALA A 187 10.56 14.53 -4.75
C ALA A 187 10.31 13.12 -5.33
N MET A 188 9.04 12.72 -5.44
CA MET A 188 8.67 11.44 -6.08
C MET A 188 9.01 11.43 -7.57
N GLN A 189 8.73 12.50 -8.31
CA GLN A 189 9.07 12.61 -9.72
C GLN A 189 10.57 12.56 -9.97
N MET A 190 11.36 13.15 -9.07
CA MET A 190 12.82 13.08 -9.12
C MET A 190 13.40 11.72 -8.71
N GLY A 191 12.58 10.79 -8.23
CA GLY A 191 13.04 9.49 -7.75
C GLY A 191 13.86 9.57 -6.46
N VAL A 192 13.63 10.58 -5.60
CA VAL A 192 14.32 10.72 -4.30
C VAL A 192 13.45 10.38 -3.10
N ALA A 193 12.14 10.39 -3.25
CA ALA A 193 11.21 9.94 -2.23
C ALA A 193 10.37 8.76 -2.72
N ASN A 194 10.01 7.89 -1.79
CA ASN A 194 9.10 6.78 -2.02
C ASN A 194 8.30 6.54 -0.75
N TYR A 195 6.99 6.60 -0.85
CA TYR A 195 6.12 6.29 0.26
C TYR A 195 5.62 4.85 0.14
N GLY A 196 6.37 3.94 0.72
CA GLY A 196 5.95 2.56 0.80
C GLY A 196 5.20 2.29 2.09
N GLN A 197 3.91 2.61 2.18
CA GLN A 197 3.10 2.33 3.37
C GLN A 197 3.54 1.02 4.03
N MET A 198 3.55 0.97 5.35
CA MET A 198 4.26 0.01 6.21
C MET A 198 4.39 -1.41 5.63
N THR A 199 3.28 -2.08 5.33
CA THR A 199 3.32 -3.47 4.84
C THR A 199 3.63 -3.59 3.35
N ALA A 200 3.33 -2.59 2.52
CA ALA A 200 3.71 -2.56 1.11
C ALA A 200 5.22 -2.30 0.97
N GLY A 201 5.72 -1.23 1.59
CA GLY A 201 7.13 -0.87 1.55
C GLY A 201 8.03 -1.87 2.28
N GLY A 202 7.53 -2.52 3.34
CA GLY A 202 8.21 -3.58 4.07
C GLY A 202 8.01 -4.98 3.49
N TRP A 203 7.31 -5.11 2.37
CA TRP A 203 7.04 -6.37 1.65
C TRP A 203 6.27 -7.41 2.45
N MET A 204 5.52 -7.00 3.47
CA MET A 204 4.80 -7.91 4.37
C MET A 204 3.28 -7.96 4.10
N TYR A 205 2.82 -7.31 3.03
CA TYR A 205 1.42 -7.33 2.65
C TYR A 205 1.09 -8.62 1.90
N ILE A 206 0.22 -9.43 2.48
CA ILE A 206 -0.21 -10.72 1.90
C ILE A 206 -1.51 -10.52 1.10
N GLY A 207 -2.26 -9.49 1.43
CA GLY A 207 -3.56 -9.13 0.88
C GLY A 207 -4.43 -8.42 1.93
N PRO A 208 -5.66 -8.00 1.61
CA PRO A 208 -6.53 -7.26 2.52
C PRO A 208 -6.95 -8.07 3.76
N GLN A 209 -6.83 -9.41 3.72
CA GLN A 209 -7.21 -10.30 4.82
C GLN A 209 -6.48 -9.99 6.14
N GLY A 210 -5.23 -9.52 6.11
CA GLY A 210 -4.48 -9.18 7.32
C GLY A 210 -5.13 -8.06 8.13
N ILE A 211 -5.62 -7.02 7.44
CA ILE A 211 -6.31 -5.90 8.06
C ILE A 211 -7.70 -6.30 8.53
N VAL A 212 -8.44 -7.05 7.73
CA VAL A 212 -9.76 -7.59 8.11
C VAL A 212 -9.63 -8.43 9.37
N HIS A 213 -8.69 -9.37 9.40
CA HIS A 213 -8.44 -10.25 10.54
C HIS A 213 -8.01 -9.45 11.80
N GLY A 214 -7.11 -8.49 11.66
CA GLY A 214 -6.65 -7.64 12.75
C GLY A 214 -7.80 -6.82 13.35
N THR A 215 -8.60 -6.16 12.51
CA THR A 215 -9.77 -5.37 12.95
C THR A 215 -10.84 -6.27 13.58
N PHE A 216 -11.16 -7.40 12.97
CA PHE A 216 -12.09 -8.38 13.50
C PHE A 216 -11.72 -8.83 14.93
N ASN A 217 -10.45 -9.24 15.12
CA ASN A 217 -9.96 -9.67 16.43
C ASN A 217 -9.96 -8.52 17.45
N THR A 218 -9.59 -7.31 17.02
CA THR A 218 -9.58 -6.14 17.89
C THR A 218 -10.99 -5.81 18.39
N LEU A 219 -11.97 -5.77 17.49
CA LEU A 219 -13.36 -5.49 17.84
C LEU A 219 -13.94 -6.53 18.78
N LEU A 220 -13.76 -7.83 18.50
CA LEU A 220 -14.24 -8.90 19.40
C LEU A 220 -13.55 -8.84 20.76
N ASN A 221 -12.25 -8.61 20.82
CA ASN A 221 -11.55 -8.51 22.10
C ASN A 221 -11.96 -7.24 22.88
N ALA A 222 -12.16 -6.12 22.20
CA ALA A 222 -12.72 -4.91 22.85
C ALA A 222 -14.12 -5.19 23.39
N GLY A 223 -14.99 -5.85 22.64
CA GLY A 223 -16.32 -6.26 23.09
C GLY A 223 -16.27 -7.16 24.33
N ARG A 224 -15.39 -8.17 24.34
CA ARG A 224 -15.20 -9.06 25.49
C ARG A 224 -14.71 -8.31 26.72
N LEU A 225 -13.72 -7.44 26.55
CA LEU A 225 -13.08 -6.71 27.64
C LEU A 225 -13.93 -5.56 28.20
N LYS A 226 -14.69 -4.86 27.33
CA LYS A 226 -15.38 -3.62 27.68
C LYS A 226 -16.89 -3.75 27.76
N LEU A 227 -17.48 -4.66 26.96
CA LEU A 227 -18.93 -4.84 26.90
C LEU A 227 -19.40 -6.15 27.54
N GLY A 228 -18.46 -6.98 28.08
CA GLY A 228 -18.79 -8.24 28.74
C GLY A 228 -19.33 -9.32 27.80
N ILE A 229 -19.00 -9.26 26.50
CA ILE A 229 -19.43 -10.27 25.54
C ILE A 229 -18.75 -11.61 25.86
N PRO A 230 -19.49 -12.75 25.87
CA PRO A 230 -18.92 -14.06 26.09
C PRO A 230 -17.83 -14.43 25.07
N GLN A 231 -17.00 -15.43 25.40
CA GLN A 231 -15.89 -15.88 24.54
C GLN A 231 -16.36 -16.37 23.16
N ASP A 232 -17.51 -16.98 23.12
CA ASP A 232 -18.19 -17.51 21.93
C ASP A 232 -19.24 -16.56 21.35
N GLY A 233 -19.40 -15.37 21.94
CA GLY A 233 -20.34 -14.34 21.52
C GLY A 233 -19.77 -13.44 20.41
N ASP A 234 -20.66 -12.67 19.79
CA ASP A 234 -20.36 -11.69 18.76
C ASP A 234 -20.88 -10.28 19.13
N LEU A 235 -20.76 -9.32 18.23
CA LEU A 235 -21.12 -7.92 18.44
C LEU A 235 -22.52 -7.55 17.93
N ARG A 236 -23.43 -8.50 17.75
CA ARG A 236 -24.79 -8.21 17.30
C ARG A 236 -25.50 -7.24 18.25
N GLY A 237 -26.19 -6.27 17.67
CA GLY A 237 -26.84 -5.20 18.43
C GLY A 237 -25.88 -4.17 19.03
N ARG A 238 -24.61 -4.14 18.59
CA ARG A 238 -23.60 -3.18 19.04
C ARG A 238 -23.16 -2.26 17.91
N LEU A 239 -22.98 -0.98 18.22
CA LEU A 239 -22.56 0.06 17.30
C LEU A 239 -21.05 0.31 17.40
N PHE A 240 -20.37 0.11 16.29
CA PHE A 240 -18.99 0.55 16.08
C PHE A 240 -18.97 1.79 15.19
N VAL A 241 -18.29 2.84 15.64
CA VAL A 241 -18.08 4.06 14.86
C VAL A 241 -16.59 4.25 14.60
N SER A 242 -16.22 4.64 13.38
CA SER A 242 -14.84 4.93 13.04
C SER A 242 -14.77 5.90 11.86
N SER A 243 -13.56 6.13 11.34
CA SER A 243 -13.35 6.98 10.18
C SER A 243 -12.32 6.42 9.21
N GLY A 244 -12.46 6.84 7.95
CA GLY A 244 -11.56 6.49 6.86
C GLY A 244 -11.97 5.23 6.11
N LEU A 245 -11.97 5.32 4.77
CA LEU A 245 -12.21 4.21 3.84
C LEU A 245 -11.06 4.05 2.84
N GLY A 246 -9.87 4.53 3.22
CA GLY A 246 -8.64 4.43 2.42
C GLY A 246 -8.08 3.01 2.32
N GLY A 247 -6.79 2.91 2.00
CA GLY A 247 -6.11 1.63 1.79
C GLY A 247 -6.17 0.67 2.99
N MET A 248 -5.91 1.20 4.18
CA MET A 248 -5.91 0.42 5.43
C MET A 248 -7.32 0.38 6.07
N SER A 249 -7.90 1.54 6.34
CA SER A 249 -9.15 1.68 7.05
C SER A 249 -10.37 1.16 6.27
N GLY A 250 -10.28 1.06 4.95
CA GLY A 250 -11.36 0.53 4.11
C GLY A 250 -11.77 -0.91 4.41
N ALA A 251 -10.97 -1.66 5.18
CA ALA A 251 -11.32 -3.01 5.65
C ALA A 251 -12.21 -3.02 6.90
N GLN A 252 -12.31 -1.91 7.63
CA GLN A 252 -13.04 -1.83 8.90
C GLN A 252 -14.54 -2.17 8.78
N PRO A 253 -15.29 -1.65 7.79
CA PRO A 253 -16.71 -1.97 7.66
C PRO A 253 -16.94 -3.47 7.55
N LYS A 254 -16.17 -4.13 6.66
CA LYS A 254 -16.26 -5.58 6.44
C LYS A 254 -15.92 -6.38 7.68
N ALA A 255 -14.85 -5.99 8.38
CA ALA A 255 -14.43 -6.65 9.61
C ALA A 255 -15.48 -6.49 10.73
N ALA A 256 -16.11 -5.32 10.84
CA ALA A 256 -17.18 -5.06 11.78
C ALA A 256 -18.41 -5.96 11.52
N GLU A 257 -18.85 -6.05 10.26
CA GLU A 257 -19.94 -6.96 9.88
C GLU A 257 -19.62 -8.43 10.20
N MET A 258 -18.39 -8.86 9.91
CA MET A 258 -17.94 -10.23 10.23
C MET A 258 -17.91 -10.49 11.74
N ALA A 259 -17.60 -9.46 12.55
CA ALA A 259 -17.66 -9.55 14.00
C ALA A 259 -19.07 -9.45 14.57
N GLY A 260 -20.08 -9.26 13.72
CA GLY A 260 -21.49 -9.13 14.11
C GLY A 260 -21.93 -7.70 14.38
N ALA A 261 -21.02 -6.71 14.33
CA ALA A 261 -21.34 -5.33 14.66
C ALA A 261 -22.13 -4.62 13.54
N THR A 262 -22.91 -3.61 13.94
CA THR A 262 -23.34 -2.54 13.05
C THR A 262 -22.25 -1.46 13.07
N ALA A 263 -21.88 -0.91 11.91
CA ALA A 263 -20.81 0.07 11.79
C ALA A 263 -21.24 1.34 11.05
N ILE A 264 -20.80 2.51 11.55
CA ILE A 264 -20.86 3.78 10.79
C ILE A 264 -19.41 4.24 10.60
N ILE A 265 -18.98 4.40 9.35
CA ILE A 265 -17.64 4.86 9.01
C ILE A 265 -17.72 6.19 8.28
N ALA A 266 -17.21 7.25 8.90
CA ALA A 266 -17.12 8.56 8.25
C ALA A 266 -15.96 8.60 7.26
N GLU A 267 -16.18 9.17 6.08
CA GLU A 267 -15.14 9.40 5.07
C GLU A 267 -15.43 10.71 4.34
N VAL A 268 -14.44 11.56 4.21
CA VAL A 268 -14.57 12.87 3.56
C VAL A 268 -14.37 12.83 2.05
N ASP A 269 -13.80 11.75 1.53
CA ASP A 269 -13.51 11.54 0.11
C ASP A 269 -14.54 10.61 -0.52
N ALA A 270 -15.46 11.19 -1.28
CA ALA A 270 -16.52 10.44 -1.96
C ALA A 270 -16.00 9.32 -2.87
N SER A 271 -14.84 9.51 -3.50
CA SER A 271 -14.24 8.49 -4.39
C SER A 271 -13.83 7.22 -3.65
N ARG A 272 -13.40 7.35 -2.39
CA ARG A 272 -13.08 6.21 -1.53
C ARG A 272 -14.34 5.46 -1.10
N ILE A 273 -15.41 6.20 -0.77
CA ILE A 273 -16.72 5.62 -0.47
C ILE A 273 -17.22 4.80 -1.64
N GLU A 274 -17.25 5.39 -2.84
CA GLU A 274 -17.67 4.72 -4.07
C GLU A 274 -16.86 3.45 -4.33
N THR A 275 -15.54 3.54 -4.20
CA THR A 275 -14.65 2.39 -4.38
C THR A 275 -15.01 1.25 -3.43
N ARG A 276 -15.20 1.53 -2.13
CA ARG A 276 -15.49 0.49 -1.14
C ARG A 276 -16.90 -0.07 -1.27
N HIS A 277 -17.86 0.76 -1.62
CA HIS A 277 -19.22 0.31 -1.89
C HIS A 277 -19.29 -0.60 -3.12
N THR A 278 -18.66 -0.20 -4.22
CA THR A 278 -18.57 -1.02 -5.44
C THR A 278 -17.87 -2.36 -5.21
N GLN A 279 -16.86 -2.39 -4.32
CA GLN A 279 -16.16 -3.62 -3.92
C GLN A 279 -16.99 -4.50 -2.96
N GLY A 280 -18.14 -4.05 -2.46
CA GLY A 280 -18.95 -4.77 -1.47
C GLY A 280 -18.31 -4.81 -0.07
N TRP A 281 -17.48 -3.80 0.27
CA TRP A 281 -16.83 -3.69 1.57
C TRP A 281 -17.63 -2.84 2.55
N VAL A 282 -18.54 -2.01 2.06
CA VAL A 282 -19.51 -1.25 2.83
C VAL A 282 -20.89 -1.41 2.20
N GLY A 283 -21.92 -1.63 3.04
CA GLY A 283 -23.26 -1.99 2.57
C GLY A 283 -24.13 -0.81 2.14
N HIS A 284 -24.07 0.29 2.88
CA HIS A 284 -24.89 1.49 2.65
C HIS A 284 -24.04 2.75 2.57
N VAL A 285 -24.53 3.75 1.85
CA VAL A 285 -23.87 5.07 1.71
C VAL A 285 -24.90 6.15 1.91
N THR A 286 -24.56 7.17 2.70
CA THR A 286 -25.40 8.36 2.90
C THR A 286 -24.54 9.58 3.24
N ASP A 287 -25.06 10.77 2.98
CA ASP A 287 -24.52 12.07 3.42
C ASP A 287 -25.33 12.67 4.59
N SER A 288 -26.36 11.96 5.07
CA SER A 288 -27.22 12.35 6.17
C SER A 288 -26.84 11.63 7.46
N LEU A 289 -26.50 12.39 8.51
CA LEU A 289 -26.28 11.88 9.85
C LEU A 289 -27.51 11.17 10.43
N GLU A 290 -28.70 11.76 10.22
CA GLU A 290 -29.95 11.19 10.69
C GLU A 290 -30.21 9.83 10.03
N GLU A 291 -30.02 9.73 8.72
CA GLU A 291 -30.19 8.47 7.99
C GLU A 291 -29.16 7.43 8.42
N ALA A 292 -27.88 7.82 8.58
CA ALA A 292 -26.82 6.91 9.02
C ALA A 292 -27.16 6.27 10.36
N PHE A 293 -27.55 7.07 11.35
CA PHE A 293 -27.93 6.53 12.66
C PHE A 293 -29.27 5.79 12.66
N SER A 294 -30.24 6.19 11.83
CA SER A 294 -31.51 5.48 11.68
C SER A 294 -31.31 4.09 11.08
N LEU A 295 -30.48 3.97 10.03
CA LEU A 295 -30.11 2.67 9.45
C LEU A 295 -29.38 1.79 10.47
N ALA A 296 -28.45 2.38 11.20
CA ALA A 296 -27.68 1.66 12.23
C ALA A 296 -28.60 1.19 13.37
N GLN A 297 -29.49 2.05 13.89
CA GLN A 297 -30.41 1.68 14.97
C GLN A 297 -31.32 0.54 14.56
N LYS A 298 -31.92 0.63 13.37
CA LYS A 298 -32.76 -0.44 12.83
C LYS A 298 -32.00 -1.76 12.71
N ALA A 299 -30.77 -1.72 12.22
CA ALA A 299 -29.93 -2.92 12.08
C ALA A 299 -29.57 -3.52 13.44
N MET A 300 -29.28 -2.69 14.46
CA MET A 300 -29.04 -3.16 15.82
C MET A 300 -30.26 -3.83 16.46
N ASP A 301 -31.45 -3.21 16.30
CA ASP A 301 -32.72 -3.76 16.82
C ASP A 301 -33.06 -5.13 16.19
N GLU A 302 -32.68 -5.30 14.91
CA GLU A 302 -32.82 -6.55 14.17
C GLU A 302 -31.66 -7.54 14.43
N CYS A 303 -30.67 -7.17 15.24
CA CYS A 303 -29.41 -7.95 15.44
C CYS A 303 -28.72 -8.31 14.12
N ARG A 304 -28.81 -7.47 13.12
CA ARG A 304 -28.29 -7.67 11.78
C ARG A 304 -27.01 -6.85 11.56
N PRO A 305 -25.85 -7.49 11.28
CA PRO A 305 -24.62 -6.77 10.95
C PRO A 305 -24.79 -5.94 9.66
N VAL A 306 -24.51 -4.65 9.75
CA VAL A 306 -24.61 -3.71 8.62
C VAL A 306 -23.52 -2.67 8.74
N SER A 307 -22.96 -2.24 7.62
CA SER A 307 -22.04 -1.11 7.57
C SER A 307 -22.63 0.04 6.75
N VAL A 308 -22.45 1.27 7.26
CA VAL A 308 -22.87 2.51 6.64
C VAL A 308 -21.64 3.42 6.47
N ALA A 309 -21.37 3.84 5.25
CA ALA A 309 -20.43 4.92 4.98
C ALA A 309 -21.18 6.26 5.07
N TYR A 310 -20.74 7.10 5.98
CA TYR A 310 -21.20 8.47 6.07
C TYR A 310 -20.23 9.39 5.32
N HIS A 311 -20.70 10.09 4.28
CA HIS A 311 -19.88 11.07 3.57
C HIS A 311 -19.84 12.37 4.37
N GLY A 312 -18.78 12.52 5.16
CA GLY A 312 -18.58 13.68 6.01
C GLY A 312 -17.47 13.51 7.03
N ASN A 313 -17.33 14.51 7.90
CA ASN A 313 -16.30 14.49 8.94
C ASN A 313 -16.78 13.66 10.15
N VAL A 314 -15.88 12.85 10.70
CA VAL A 314 -16.17 12.08 11.92
C VAL A 314 -16.48 12.97 13.13
N VAL A 315 -15.93 14.18 13.20
CA VAL A 315 -16.24 15.13 14.27
C VAL A 315 -17.72 15.50 14.25
N ASP A 316 -18.27 15.84 13.08
CA ASP A 316 -19.69 16.17 12.93
C ASP A 316 -20.59 15.00 13.33
N LEU A 317 -20.17 13.77 12.97
CA LEU A 317 -20.86 12.54 13.36
C LEU A 317 -20.89 12.36 14.89
N LEU A 318 -19.76 12.56 15.56
CA LEU A 318 -19.67 12.43 17.02
C LEU A 318 -20.42 13.54 17.74
N GLU A 319 -20.36 14.78 17.25
CA GLU A 319 -21.15 15.91 17.79
C GLU A 319 -22.65 15.64 17.67
N TYR A 320 -23.10 15.13 16.53
CA TYR A 320 -24.49 14.73 16.32
C TYR A 320 -24.92 13.64 17.33
N ALA A 321 -24.08 12.62 17.51
CA ALA A 321 -24.36 11.55 18.47
C ALA A 321 -24.51 12.09 19.89
N VAL A 322 -23.62 13.01 20.33
CA VAL A 322 -23.69 13.66 21.65
C VAL A 322 -24.96 14.50 21.77
N GLN A 323 -25.28 15.33 20.78
CA GLN A 323 -26.47 16.19 20.80
C GLN A 323 -27.78 15.39 20.85
N LYS A 324 -27.82 14.25 20.19
CA LYS A 324 -28.98 13.36 20.15
C LYS A 324 -28.97 12.28 21.25
N GLN A 325 -27.93 12.27 22.11
CA GLN A 325 -27.74 11.28 23.16
C GLN A 325 -27.75 9.82 22.64
N LEU A 326 -27.18 9.61 21.43
CA LEU A 326 -27.03 8.30 20.81
C LEU A 326 -25.85 7.55 21.42
N HIS A 327 -26.05 6.27 21.72
CA HIS A 327 -25.02 5.44 22.30
C HIS A 327 -24.11 4.84 21.24
N ILE A 328 -22.80 4.90 21.46
CA ILE A 328 -21.78 4.24 20.65
C ILE A 328 -21.08 3.25 21.56
N ASP A 329 -21.08 1.97 21.20
CA ASP A 329 -20.47 0.89 22.00
C ASP A 329 -18.95 0.84 21.86
N LEU A 330 -18.44 1.02 20.64
CA LEU A 330 -17.01 0.98 20.28
C LEU A 330 -16.68 2.12 19.33
N LEU A 331 -15.49 2.76 19.54
CA LEU A 331 -14.97 3.87 18.74
C LEU A 331 -13.50 3.65 18.41
#